data_870d69f073fde10c183854f897de7f63
#
_entry.id   870d69f073fde10c183854f897de7f63
#
_cell.length_a   1.000
_cell.length_b   1.000
_cell.length_c   1.000
_cell.angle_alpha   90.00
_cell.angle_beta   90.00
_cell.angle_gamma   90.00
#
_symmetry.space_group_name_H-M   'P 1'
#
loop_
_entity.id
_entity.type
_entity.pdbx_description
1 polymer ?
#
loop_
_entity_poly.entity_id
_entity_poly.type
_entity_poly.pdbx_seq_one_letter_code
_entity_poly.pdbx_strand_id
1 'polypeptide(L)'
;MLAELAACNAAFSVIKTAISNGRELYDCGDAAKNYFANKSTIAKRVASKGKSDLDAFMALEKIKEQEEWLREHMIYAGRPDMYGDWLKFQSECKKEREQNQRIAALKKQGIIKMAKTFVTVIGLAVAVIPIIIYAIILLVKK
;
A
#
# COMPACT_ATOMS: atom_id res chain seq x y z
N MET A 1 5.35 -10.76 -8.51
CA MET A 1 4.64 -11.97 -8.03
C MET A 1 5.54 -12.85 -7.19
N LEU A 2 6.64 -13.39 -7.74
CA LEU A 2 7.56 -14.22 -6.96
C LEU A 2 8.16 -13.47 -5.76
N ALA A 3 8.46 -12.18 -5.93
CA ALA A 3 8.99 -11.35 -4.85
C ALA A 3 7.99 -11.15 -3.69
N GLU A 4 6.73 -10.88 -3.99
CA GLU A 4 5.69 -10.71 -2.97
C GLU A 4 5.40 -12.03 -2.24
N LEU A 5 5.38 -13.15 -2.97
CA LEU A 5 5.22 -14.46 -2.36
C LEU A 5 6.45 -14.83 -1.50
N ALA A 6 7.66 -14.56 -1.98
CA ALA A 6 8.88 -14.77 -1.21
C ALA A 6 8.88 -13.93 0.08
N ALA A 7 8.45 -12.66 0.00
CA ALA A 7 8.30 -11.79 1.16
C ALA A 7 7.22 -12.29 2.14
N CYS A 8 6.08 -12.82 1.65
CA CYS A 8 5.10 -13.49 2.49
C CYS A 8 5.69 -14.70 3.21
N ASN A 9 6.41 -15.56 2.50
CA ASN A 9 7.01 -16.77 3.08
C ASN A 9 8.06 -16.42 4.13
N ALA A 10 8.91 -15.42 3.88
CA ALA A 10 9.90 -14.95 4.85
C ALA A 10 9.22 -14.39 6.11
N ALA A 11 8.22 -13.54 5.95
CA ALA A 11 7.45 -12.98 7.05
C ALA A 11 6.71 -14.08 7.84
N PHE A 12 6.08 -15.05 7.15
CA PHE A 12 5.45 -16.20 7.79
C PHE A 12 6.44 -17.02 8.63
N SER A 13 7.66 -17.26 8.11
CA SER A 13 8.70 -17.98 8.85
C SER A 13 9.06 -17.30 10.17
N VAL A 14 9.19 -15.97 10.17
CA VAL A 14 9.44 -15.19 11.38
C VAL A 14 8.30 -15.31 12.38
N ILE A 15 7.06 -15.17 11.92
CA ILE A 15 5.86 -15.28 12.78
C ILE A 15 5.74 -16.70 13.35
N LYS A 16 5.93 -17.72 12.51
CA LYS A 16 5.93 -19.12 12.91
C LYS A 16 6.93 -19.39 14.03
N THR A 17 8.17 -18.92 13.85
CA THR A 17 9.24 -19.09 14.84
C THR A 17 8.91 -18.37 16.16
N ALA A 18 8.35 -17.16 16.09
CA ALA A 18 7.94 -16.40 17.26
C ALA A 18 6.87 -17.15 18.07
N ILE A 19 5.82 -17.64 17.40
CA ILE A 19 4.74 -18.41 18.04
C ILE A 19 5.28 -19.71 18.66
N SER A 20 6.10 -20.47 17.91
CA SER A 20 6.68 -21.72 18.38
C SER A 20 7.61 -21.55 19.61
N ASN A 21 8.22 -20.38 19.74
CA ASN A 21 9.06 -20.01 20.87
C ASN A 21 8.30 -19.34 22.03
N GLY A 22 6.96 -19.29 21.97
CA GLY A 22 6.12 -18.64 22.99
C GLY A 22 6.31 -17.12 23.08
N ARG A 23 6.82 -16.47 22.02
CA ARG A 23 7.00 -15.02 21.98
C ARG A 23 5.67 -14.31 21.75
N GLU A 24 5.57 -13.07 22.22
CA GLU A 24 4.43 -12.20 21.97
C GLU A 24 4.32 -11.83 20.48
N LEU A 25 3.08 -11.64 20.01
CA LEU A 25 2.83 -11.17 18.64
C LEU A 25 3.47 -9.81 18.35
N TYR A 26 3.64 -8.98 19.38
CA TYR A 26 4.29 -7.66 19.24
C TYR A 26 5.75 -7.77 18.83
N ASP A 27 6.45 -8.83 19.20
CA ASP A 27 7.85 -9.06 18.84
C ASP A 27 8.03 -9.34 17.33
N CYS A 28 6.98 -9.78 16.66
CA CYS A 28 6.97 -10.01 15.21
C CYS A 28 6.05 -9.05 14.44
N GLY A 29 5.70 -7.90 15.03
CA GLY A 29 4.75 -6.95 14.46
C GLY A 29 5.11 -6.47 13.05
N ASP A 30 6.38 -6.19 12.79
CA ASP A 30 6.85 -5.78 11.46
C ASP A 30 6.76 -6.92 10.44
N ALA A 31 7.06 -8.16 10.84
CA ALA A 31 6.87 -9.32 9.98
C ALA A 31 5.39 -9.52 9.66
N ALA A 32 4.50 -9.36 10.63
CA ALA A 32 3.06 -9.46 10.43
C ALA A 32 2.53 -8.34 9.50
N LYS A 33 2.99 -7.10 9.66
CA LYS A 33 2.66 -5.99 8.73
C LYS A 33 3.09 -6.29 7.31
N ASN A 34 4.31 -6.79 7.12
CA ASN A 34 4.84 -7.19 5.82
C ASN A 34 4.04 -8.35 5.22
N TYR A 35 3.69 -9.35 6.02
CA TYR A 35 2.85 -10.46 5.59
C TYR A 35 1.51 -9.97 5.04
N PHE A 36 0.77 -9.15 5.81
CA PHE A 36 -0.52 -8.61 5.37
C PHE A 36 -0.43 -7.68 4.17
N ALA A 37 0.65 -6.90 4.04
CA ALA A 37 0.86 -6.01 2.90
C ALA A 37 1.02 -6.82 1.60
N ASN A 38 1.89 -7.82 1.61
CA ASN A 38 2.16 -8.66 0.45
C ASN A 38 0.96 -9.54 0.09
N LYS A 39 0.29 -10.15 1.08
CA LYS A 39 -0.98 -10.86 0.90
C LYS A 39 -2.02 -9.98 0.19
N SER A 40 -2.20 -8.73 0.67
CA SER A 40 -3.15 -7.79 0.07
C SER A 40 -2.82 -7.49 -1.40
N THR A 41 -1.55 -7.38 -1.75
CA THR A 41 -1.09 -7.14 -3.12
C THR A 41 -1.42 -8.33 -4.02
N ILE A 42 -1.13 -9.56 -3.56
CA ILE A 42 -1.44 -10.80 -4.28
C ILE A 42 -2.96 -10.95 -4.46
N ALA A 43 -3.74 -10.74 -3.41
CA ALA A 43 -5.20 -10.84 -3.46
C ALA A 43 -5.84 -9.83 -4.44
N LYS A 44 -5.35 -8.58 -4.47
CA LYS A 44 -5.80 -7.57 -5.44
C LYS A 44 -5.50 -7.98 -6.87
N ARG A 45 -4.36 -8.61 -7.11
CA ARG A 45 -3.97 -9.09 -8.44
C ARG A 45 -4.88 -10.23 -8.91
N VAL A 46 -5.17 -11.19 -8.05
CA VAL A 46 -6.15 -12.24 -8.34
C VAL A 46 -7.54 -11.65 -8.63
N ALA A 47 -7.97 -10.67 -7.84
CA ALA A 47 -9.24 -10.00 -8.05
C ALA A 47 -9.31 -9.23 -9.38
N SER A 48 -8.20 -8.64 -9.83
CA SER A 48 -8.17 -7.84 -11.07
C SER A 48 -8.05 -8.69 -12.33
N LYS A 49 -7.35 -9.82 -12.28
CA LYS A 49 -7.06 -10.69 -13.44
C LYS A 49 -7.86 -12.00 -13.45
N GLY A 50 -8.53 -12.29 -12.35
CA GLY A 50 -9.25 -13.54 -12.17
C GLY A 50 -8.31 -14.76 -12.15
N LYS A 51 -8.89 -15.94 -12.44
CA LYS A 51 -8.13 -17.20 -12.46
C LYS A 51 -7.17 -17.33 -13.64
N SER A 52 -7.12 -16.35 -14.56
CA SER A 52 -6.18 -16.36 -15.69
C SER A 52 -4.72 -16.13 -15.27
N ASP A 53 -4.47 -15.60 -14.06
CA ASP A 53 -3.13 -15.52 -13.45
C ASP A 53 -2.96 -16.72 -12.48
N LEU A 54 -2.63 -17.88 -13.03
CA LEU A 54 -2.46 -19.12 -12.27
C LEU A 54 -1.43 -18.97 -11.14
N ASP A 55 -0.33 -18.26 -11.41
CA ASP A 55 0.71 -18.04 -10.40
C ASP A 55 0.17 -17.23 -9.20
N ALA A 56 -0.66 -16.22 -9.46
CA ALA A 56 -1.28 -15.45 -8.41
C ALA A 56 -2.30 -16.27 -7.62
N PHE A 57 -3.05 -17.13 -8.30
CA PHE A 57 -3.99 -18.02 -7.67
C PHE A 57 -3.29 -19.03 -6.75
N MET A 58 -2.24 -19.72 -7.26
CA MET A 58 -1.44 -20.65 -6.46
C MET A 58 -0.74 -19.99 -5.27
N ALA A 59 -0.24 -18.76 -5.45
CA ALA A 59 0.31 -17.98 -4.35
C ALA A 59 -0.72 -17.68 -3.26
N LEU A 60 -1.97 -17.37 -3.65
CA LEU A 60 -3.04 -17.12 -2.69
C LEU A 60 -3.46 -18.39 -1.94
N GLU A 61 -3.51 -19.54 -2.61
CA GLU A 61 -3.78 -20.82 -1.96
C GLU A 61 -2.71 -21.14 -0.91
N LYS A 62 -1.43 -20.96 -1.24
CA LYS A 62 -0.34 -21.15 -0.28
C LYS A 62 -0.45 -20.20 0.93
N ILE A 63 -0.88 -18.97 0.71
CA ILE A 63 -1.12 -18.02 1.81
C ILE A 63 -2.27 -18.48 2.70
N LYS A 64 -3.33 -19.06 2.14
CA LYS A 64 -4.45 -19.62 2.92
C LYS A 64 -4.00 -20.80 3.80
N GLU A 65 -3.16 -21.69 3.29
CA GLU A 65 -2.56 -22.77 4.07
C GLU A 65 -1.74 -22.23 5.24
N GLN A 66 -0.96 -21.17 5.02
CA GLN A 66 -0.20 -20.50 6.08
C GLN A 66 -1.11 -19.87 7.13
N GLU A 67 -2.21 -19.25 6.74
CA GLU A 67 -3.19 -18.66 7.66
C GLU A 67 -3.92 -19.72 8.50
N GLU A 68 -4.25 -20.85 7.90
CA GLU A 68 -4.85 -21.95 8.64
C GLU A 68 -3.88 -22.52 9.68
N TRP A 69 -2.62 -22.71 9.28
CA TRP A 69 -1.57 -23.11 10.22
C TRP A 69 -1.42 -22.13 11.39
N LEU A 70 -1.39 -20.80 11.11
CA LEU A 70 -1.31 -19.76 12.13
C LEU A 70 -2.52 -19.82 13.07
N ARG A 71 -3.72 -19.95 12.49
CA ARG A 71 -4.96 -20.06 13.25
C ARG A 71 -4.93 -21.24 14.22
N GLU A 72 -4.60 -22.43 13.73
CA GLU A 72 -4.54 -23.63 14.56
C GLU A 72 -3.53 -23.49 15.68
N HIS A 73 -2.32 -23.04 15.37
CA HIS A 73 -1.27 -22.91 16.38
C HIS A 73 -1.55 -21.82 17.40
N MET A 74 -2.15 -20.70 17.01
CA MET A 74 -2.55 -19.65 17.97
C MET A 74 -3.68 -20.09 18.89
N ILE A 75 -4.60 -20.96 18.41
CA ILE A 75 -5.70 -21.46 19.21
C ILE A 75 -5.23 -22.56 20.17
N TYR A 76 -4.42 -23.52 19.69
CA TYR A 76 -4.10 -24.74 20.45
C TYR A 76 -2.77 -24.67 21.21
N ALA A 77 -1.78 -23.94 20.70
CA ALA A 77 -0.45 -23.85 21.29
C ALA A 77 -0.10 -22.45 21.80
N GLY A 78 -0.90 -21.43 21.46
CA GLY A 78 -0.71 -20.06 21.90
C GLY A 78 -1.28 -19.77 23.28
N ARG A 79 -1.04 -18.54 23.77
CA ARG A 79 -1.70 -18.06 24.98
C ARG A 79 -3.21 -17.88 24.75
N PRO A 80 -4.01 -17.88 25.83
CA PRO A 80 -5.44 -17.58 25.70
C PRO A 80 -5.68 -16.28 24.93
N ASP A 81 -6.64 -16.32 24.00
CA ASP A 81 -7.06 -15.19 23.12
C ASP A 81 -6.00 -14.67 22.12
N MET A 82 -4.88 -15.38 21.93
CA MET A 82 -3.83 -14.98 20.96
C MET A 82 -4.39 -14.80 19.54
N TYR A 83 -5.29 -15.68 19.11
CA TYR A 83 -5.92 -15.56 17.79
C TYR A 83 -6.87 -14.35 17.71
N GLY A 84 -7.56 -14.01 18.79
CA GLY A 84 -8.36 -12.79 18.86
C GLY A 84 -7.52 -11.53 18.69
N ASP A 85 -6.37 -11.47 19.35
CA ASP A 85 -5.41 -10.37 19.21
C ASP A 85 -4.84 -10.30 17.80
N TRP A 86 -4.56 -11.43 17.15
CA TRP A 86 -4.14 -11.50 15.76
C TRP A 86 -5.16 -10.88 14.82
N LEU A 87 -6.45 -11.18 14.99
CA LEU A 87 -7.52 -10.61 14.18
C LEU A 87 -7.66 -9.08 14.39
N LYS A 88 -7.52 -8.61 15.63
CA LYS A 88 -7.51 -7.17 15.94
C LYS A 88 -6.34 -6.48 15.22
N PHE A 89 -5.13 -7.02 15.38
CA PHE A 89 -3.93 -6.49 14.73
C PHE A 89 -4.06 -6.47 13.19
N GLN A 90 -4.62 -7.51 12.60
CA GLN A 90 -4.90 -7.56 11.16
C GLN A 90 -5.86 -6.44 10.73
N SER A 91 -6.92 -6.19 11.52
CA SER A 91 -7.87 -5.11 11.26
C SER A 91 -7.22 -3.72 11.34
N GLU A 92 -6.38 -3.50 12.35
CA GLU A 92 -5.62 -2.25 12.53
C GLU A 92 -4.65 -2.00 11.38
N CYS A 93 -3.88 -3.00 10.98
CA CYS A 93 -2.98 -2.93 9.83
C CYS A 93 -3.74 -2.63 8.52
N LYS A 94 -4.96 -3.13 8.36
CA LYS A 94 -5.81 -2.82 7.22
C LYS A 94 -6.24 -1.37 7.24
N LYS A 95 -6.74 -0.86 8.37
CA LYS A 95 -7.15 0.54 8.54
C LYS A 95 -5.99 1.51 8.29
N GLU A 96 -4.82 1.24 8.87
CA GLU A 96 -3.61 2.04 8.67
C GLU A 96 -3.23 2.13 7.19
N ARG A 97 -3.25 1.01 6.48
CA ARG A 97 -2.96 0.99 5.03
C ARG A 97 -3.98 1.78 4.21
N GLU A 98 -5.26 1.66 4.53
CA GLU A 98 -6.31 2.43 3.85
C GLU A 98 -6.15 3.94 4.09
N GLN A 99 -5.84 4.35 5.32
CA GLN A 99 -5.57 5.74 5.65
C GLN A 99 -4.35 6.27 4.89
N ASN A 100 -3.24 5.53 4.89
CA ASN A 100 -2.03 5.90 4.17
C ASN A 100 -2.26 6.01 2.65
N GLN A 101 -3.07 5.13 2.08
CA GLN A 101 -3.47 5.21 0.66
C GLN A 101 -4.31 6.46 0.39
N ARG A 102 -5.26 6.81 1.26
CA ARG A 102 -6.06 8.05 1.13
C ARG A 102 -5.18 9.30 1.22
N ILE A 103 -4.26 9.35 2.20
CA ILE A 103 -3.31 10.46 2.35
C ILE A 103 -2.42 10.60 1.12
N ALA A 104 -1.89 9.48 0.59
CA ALA A 104 -1.07 9.47 -0.61
C ALA A 104 -1.85 9.95 -1.85
N ALA A 105 -3.12 9.55 -1.98
CA ALA A 105 -3.99 10.00 -3.06
C ALA A 105 -4.28 11.51 -2.98
N LEU A 106 -4.58 12.04 -1.79
CA LEU A 106 -4.79 13.46 -1.57
C LEU A 106 -3.53 14.30 -1.87
N LYS A 107 -2.35 13.83 -1.44
CA LYS A 107 -1.07 14.47 -1.79
C LYS A 107 -0.83 14.53 -3.29
N LYS A 108 -1.08 13.41 -4.00
CA LYS A 108 -0.97 13.39 -5.47
C LYS A 108 -1.91 14.38 -6.14
N GLN A 109 -3.17 14.46 -5.70
CA GLN A 109 -4.13 15.43 -6.23
C GLN A 109 -3.72 16.87 -5.96
N GLY A 110 -3.17 17.16 -4.77
CA GLY A 110 -2.63 18.47 -4.42
C GLY A 110 -1.50 18.89 -5.35
N ILE A 111 -0.54 18.00 -5.61
CA ILE A 111 0.59 18.24 -6.54
C ILE A 111 0.08 18.51 -7.96
N ILE A 112 -0.88 17.70 -8.45
CA ILE A 112 -1.46 17.88 -9.79
C ILE A 112 -2.18 19.24 -9.90
N LYS A 113 -2.94 19.65 -8.88
CA LYS A 113 -3.61 20.96 -8.86
C LYS A 113 -2.60 22.09 -8.90
N MET A 114 -1.56 22.06 -8.07
CA MET A 114 -0.48 23.05 -8.08
C MET A 114 0.19 23.12 -9.46
N ALA A 115 0.57 21.98 -10.04
CA ALA A 115 1.19 21.95 -11.36
C ALA A 115 0.29 22.58 -12.44
N LYS A 116 -1.01 22.28 -12.43
CA LYS A 116 -1.98 22.92 -13.35
C LYS A 116 -2.03 24.44 -13.16
N THR A 117 -2.08 24.92 -11.91
CA THR A 117 -2.09 26.36 -11.62
C THR A 117 -0.81 27.04 -12.12
N PHE A 118 0.36 26.44 -11.92
CA PHE A 118 1.63 26.96 -12.45
C PHE A 118 1.62 27.06 -13.97
N VAL A 119 1.17 26.02 -14.66
CA VAL A 119 1.08 26.01 -16.13
C VAL A 119 0.13 27.11 -16.66
N THR A 120 -1.02 27.33 -15.99
CA THR A 120 -1.96 28.38 -16.40
C THR A 120 -1.38 29.78 -16.18
N VAL A 121 -0.70 30.02 -15.04
CA VAL A 121 -0.06 31.32 -14.74
C VAL A 121 1.05 31.63 -15.73
N ILE A 122 1.91 30.66 -16.07
CA ILE A 122 2.97 30.83 -17.07
C ILE A 122 2.38 31.09 -18.43
N GLY A 123 1.33 30.37 -18.84
CA GLY A 123 0.65 30.56 -20.11
C GLY A 123 0.06 31.97 -20.24
N LEU A 124 -0.57 32.51 -19.21
CA LEU A 124 -1.07 33.87 -19.15
C LEU A 124 0.05 34.92 -19.27
N ALA A 125 1.16 34.70 -18.53
CA ALA A 125 2.30 35.60 -18.59
C ALA A 125 2.90 35.70 -20.02
N VAL A 126 3.08 34.56 -20.68
CA VAL A 126 3.59 34.48 -22.06
C VAL A 126 2.64 35.17 -23.05
N ALA A 127 1.34 35.15 -22.83
CA ALA A 127 0.36 35.82 -23.68
C ALA A 127 0.32 37.34 -23.46
N VAL A 128 0.46 37.80 -22.21
CA VAL A 128 0.32 39.24 -21.84
C VAL A 128 1.58 40.03 -22.15
N ILE A 129 2.77 39.49 -21.94
CA ILE A 129 4.05 40.18 -22.13
C ILE A 129 4.20 40.76 -23.57
N PRO A 130 3.96 40.03 -24.68
CA PRO A 130 4.08 40.58 -26.02
C PRO A 130 3.06 41.67 -26.32
N ILE A 131 1.87 41.60 -25.72
CA ILE A 131 0.85 42.65 -25.90
C ILE A 131 1.31 43.95 -25.24
N ILE A 132 1.89 43.90 -24.04
CA ILE A 132 2.44 45.06 -23.35
C ILE A 132 3.61 45.65 -24.15
N ILE A 133 4.54 44.83 -24.62
CA ILE A 133 5.67 45.27 -25.44
C ILE A 133 5.17 45.98 -26.72
N TYR A 134 4.16 45.42 -27.41
CA TYR A 134 3.60 46.01 -28.60
C TYR A 134 2.93 47.37 -28.33
N ALA A 135 2.20 47.48 -27.21
CA ALA A 135 1.58 48.74 -26.77
C ALA A 135 2.62 49.83 -26.49
N ILE A 136 3.74 49.50 -25.84
CA ILE A 136 4.83 50.42 -25.53
C ILE A 136 5.48 50.90 -26.84
N ILE A 137 5.74 50.02 -27.80
CA ILE A 137 6.33 50.39 -29.09
C ILE A 137 5.44 51.39 -29.87
N LEU A 138 4.11 51.17 -29.83
CA LEU A 138 3.16 52.09 -30.45
C LEU A 138 3.14 53.49 -29.82
N LEU A 139 3.30 53.55 -28.47
CA LEU A 139 3.35 54.82 -27.74
C LEU A 139 4.64 55.60 -27.99
N VAL A 140 5.77 54.92 -28.11
CA VAL A 140 7.08 55.57 -28.38
C VAL A 140 7.18 56.05 -29.84
N LYS A 141 6.45 55.46 -30.79
CA LYS A 141 6.48 55.79 -32.19
C LYS A 141 5.54 56.97 -32.58
N LYS A 142 4.76 57.46 -31.61
CA LYS A 142 3.84 58.58 -31.78
C LYS A 142 4.44 59.89 -31.27
#